data_df3c77d6221b631b07670cc10adff501
#
_entry.id   df3c77d6221b631b07670cc10adff501
#
_cell.length_a   1.000
_cell.length_b   1.000
_cell.length_c   1.000
_cell.angle_alpha   90.00
_cell.angle_beta   90.00
_cell.angle_gamma   90.00
#
_symmetry.space_group_name_H-M   'P 1'
#
loop_
_entity.id
_entity.type
_entity.pdbx_description
1 polymer ?
#
loop_
_entity_poly.entity_id
_entity_poly.type
_entity_poly.pdbx_seq_one_letter_code
_entity_poly.pdbx_strand_id
1 'polypeptide(L)'
;MDLSRRDFITAIGGLAATAALAEGADCDPSASASACRSEELQSELITKWNCETESVSPQVYGRYMLDGDTRGFWALDALERAFEKVMREAKETTVAGDVPAVWSVYNMGYIVKTRESLFSIDLKHRRAHSLVPLLDFALVTHKHGDHYDVNFCKAMDEADKPLVSSFAENAAFDEIKAKAVAGGKPDVFKIRDVEIRTFRVDHAKEAWGIDFTTAFEMKIGKFRLLHTGDCGVANDKLRVEWGHPDLWLLFPMTSLDVTDAFKRIRPKRCAFGHLWELGHAVGKGRATEWHIRRGLDMAARAGGKPAVAFWGDRIC
;
A
#
# COMPACT_ATOMS: atom_id res chain seq x y z
N MET A 1 -12.68 -8.15 -29.79
CA MET A 1 -12.74 -9.60 -29.42
C MET A 1 -13.21 -9.67 -27.98
N ASP A 2 -14.40 -10.18 -27.78
CA ASP A 2 -15.02 -10.25 -26.46
C ASP A 2 -14.54 -11.54 -25.79
N LEU A 3 -13.58 -11.42 -24.87
CA LEU A 3 -13.09 -12.58 -24.11
C LEU A 3 -14.15 -12.95 -23.07
N SER A 4 -14.60 -14.20 -23.11
CA SER A 4 -15.63 -14.69 -22.18
C SER A 4 -15.10 -14.65 -20.72
N ARG A 5 -16.03 -14.58 -19.74
CA ARG A 5 -15.71 -14.66 -18.29
C ARG A 5 -14.83 -15.88 -17.94
N ARG A 6 -14.99 -17.00 -18.66
CA ARG A 6 -14.21 -18.22 -18.46
C ARG A 6 -12.76 -18.08 -18.92
N ASP A 7 -12.53 -17.46 -20.07
CA ASP A 7 -11.17 -17.27 -20.62
C ASP A 7 -10.33 -16.36 -19.74
N PHE A 8 -10.99 -15.46 -19.01
CA PHE A 8 -10.35 -14.54 -18.10
C PHE A 8 -10.01 -15.17 -16.73
N ILE A 9 -10.85 -16.06 -16.19
CA ILE A 9 -10.52 -16.83 -14.96
C ILE A 9 -9.30 -17.71 -15.23
N THR A 10 -9.20 -18.26 -16.43
CA THR A 10 -8.01 -18.99 -16.89
C THR A 10 -6.80 -18.07 -17.04
N ALA A 11 -6.97 -16.84 -17.50
CA ALA A 11 -5.89 -15.86 -17.64
C ALA A 11 -5.36 -15.35 -16.26
N ILE A 12 -6.20 -15.23 -15.23
CA ILE A 12 -5.73 -14.85 -13.86
C ILE A 12 -5.25 -16.06 -13.07
N GLY A 13 -5.87 -17.21 -13.18
CA GLY A 13 -5.29 -18.49 -12.72
C GLY A 13 -3.97 -18.79 -13.46
N GLY A 14 -3.91 -18.44 -14.76
CA GLY A 14 -2.72 -18.44 -15.58
C GLY A 14 -1.73 -17.30 -15.27
N LEU A 15 -2.13 -16.12 -14.79
CA LEU A 15 -1.22 -15.02 -14.43
C LEU A 15 -0.40 -15.31 -13.16
N ALA A 16 -0.87 -16.17 -12.27
CA ALA A 16 0.01 -16.82 -11.30
C ALA A 16 0.94 -17.86 -11.96
N ALA A 17 0.54 -18.45 -13.11
CA ALA A 17 1.34 -19.38 -13.91
C ALA A 17 2.06 -18.68 -15.09
N THR A 18 1.63 -17.51 -15.56
CA THR A 18 2.27 -16.77 -16.65
C THR A 18 3.42 -15.86 -16.19
N ALA A 19 3.67 -15.70 -14.89
CA ALA A 19 5.04 -15.39 -14.45
C ALA A 19 6.04 -16.49 -14.90
N ALA A 20 5.55 -17.68 -15.27
CA ALA A 20 6.35 -18.79 -15.82
C ALA A 20 6.32 -18.91 -17.35
N LEU A 21 5.55 -18.09 -18.08
CA LEU A 21 5.42 -18.17 -19.54
C LEU A 21 5.91 -16.91 -20.29
N ALA A 22 6.52 -15.95 -19.62
CA ALA A 22 7.41 -14.99 -20.25
C ALA A 22 8.82 -15.60 -20.35
N GLU A 23 8.95 -16.81 -20.88
CA GLU A 23 10.23 -17.34 -21.34
C GLU A 23 10.69 -16.50 -22.52
N GLY A 24 11.55 -15.52 -22.22
CA GLY A 24 12.17 -14.66 -23.23
C GLY A 24 12.67 -13.31 -22.76
N ALA A 25 12.34 -12.87 -21.57
CA ALA A 25 13.01 -11.75 -20.94
C ALA A 25 13.81 -12.26 -19.74
N ASP A 26 15.09 -11.94 -19.67
CA ASP A 26 15.95 -12.14 -18.49
C ASP A 26 15.40 -11.35 -17.28
N CYS A 27 14.27 -11.79 -16.75
CA CYS A 27 13.75 -11.28 -15.49
C CYS A 27 14.50 -11.96 -14.35
N ASP A 28 15.29 -11.17 -13.62
CA ASP A 28 15.87 -11.60 -12.35
C ASP A 28 14.73 -12.20 -11.49
N PRO A 29 14.82 -13.47 -11.04
CA PRO A 29 13.81 -14.10 -10.20
C PRO A 29 13.58 -13.38 -8.86
N SER A 30 14.47 -12.45 -8.47
CA SER A 30 14.27 -11.51 -7.37
C SER A 30 13.48 -10.25 -7.78
N ALA A 31 13.21 -10.05 -9.09
CA ALA A 31 12.47 -8.90 -9.56
C ALA A 31 10.98 -9.02 -9.18
N SER A 32 10.42 -7.91 -8.71
CA SER A 32 9.00 -7.86 -8.35
C SER A 32 8.10 -8.11 -9.56
N ALA A 33 6.98 -8.80 -9.38
CA ALA A 33 5.99 -9.07 -10.44
C ALA A 33 5.54 -7.79 -11.17
N SER A 34 5.51 -6.65 -10.48
CA SER A 34 5.17 -5.34 -11.07
C SER A 34 6.29 -4.78 -11.95
N ALA A 35 7.56 -5.11 -11.71
CA ALA A 35 8.69 -4.64 -12.51
C ALA A 35 8.87 -5.42 -13.83
N CYS A 36 8.26 -6.59 -13.95
CA CYS A 36 8.37 -7.46 -15.12
C CYS A 36 7.21 -7.29 -16.13
N ARG A 37 6.22 -6.42 -15.86
CA ARG A 37 5.12 -6.18 -16.80
C ARG A 37 5.54 -5.21 -17.91
N SER A 38 5.19 -5.52 -19.17
CA SER A 38 5.31 -4.56 -20.26
C SER A 38 4.40 -3.34 -20.01
N GLU A 39 4.74 -2.19 -20.57
CA GLU A 39 3.93 -0.96 -20.45
C GLU A 39 2.51 -1.17 -21.03
N GLU A 40 2.41 -1.93 -22.13
CA GLU A 40 1.13 -2.28 -22.76
C GLU A 40 0.24 -3.11 -21.81
N LEU A 41 0.77 -4.19 -21.25
CA LEU A 41 0.05 -5.03 -20.29
C LEU A 41 -0.33 -4.24 -19.04
N GLN A 42 0.55 -3.40 -18.52
CA GLN A 42 0.24 -2.54 -17.39
C GLN A 42 -0.90 -1.58 -17.72
N SER A 43 -0.89 -0.99 -18.92
CA SER A 43 -1.95 -0.09 -19.39
C SER A 43 -3.31 -0.78 -19.49
N GLU A 44 -3.36 -1.96 -20.08
CA GLU A 44 -4.59 -2.76 -20.17
C GLU A 44 -5.14 -3.14 -18.79
N LEU A 45 -4.25 -3.55 -17.88
CA LEU A 45 -4.63 -3.90 -16.51
C LEU A 45 -5.18 -2.69 -15.76
N ILE A 46 -4.59 -1.49 -15.89
CA ILE A 46 -5.09 -0.27 -15.25
C ILE A 46 -6.53 0.01 -15.69
N THR A 47 -6.79 0.01 -17.00
CA THR A 47 -8.15 0.24 -17.53
C THR A 47 -9.15 -0.79 -17.01
N LYS A 48 -8.77 -2.06 -17.02
CA LYS A 48 -9.63 -3.14 -16.53
C LYS A 48 -9.94 -3.00 -15.04
N TRP A 49 -8.91 -2.84 -14.20
CA TRP A 49 -9.10 -2.67 -12.77
C TRP A 49 -9.95 -1.46 -12.44
N ASN A 50 -9.78 -0.35 -13.19
CA ASN A 50 -10.61 0.83 -13.00
C ASN A 50 -12.09 0.53 -13.29
N CYS A 51 -12.40 -0.11 -14.42
CA CYS A 51 -13.76 -0.50 -14.80
C CYS A 51 -14.41 -1.42 -13.75
N GLU A 52 -13.71 -2.46 -13.32
CA GLU A 52 -14.21 -3.44 -12.36
C GLU A 52 -14.43 -2.85 -10.96
N THR A 53 -13.54 -1.97 -10.51
CA THR A 53 -13.69 -1.32 -9.20
C THR A 53 -14.76 -0.24 -9.20
N GLU A 54 -15.00 0.46 -10.33
CA GLU A 54 -16.09 1.44 -10.46
C GLU A 54 -17.49 0.81 -10.31
N SER A 55 -17.62 -0.48 -10.59
CA SER A 55 -18.88 -1.23 -10.39
C SER A 55 -19.23 -1.41 -8.90
N VAL A 56 -18.25 -1.28 -8.00
CA VAL A 56 -18.43 -1.45 -6.55
C VAL A 56 -18.76 -0.12 -5.89
N SER A 57 -19.99 0.05 -5.42
CA SER A 57 -20.36 1.23 -4.62
C SER A 57 -19.83 1.13 -3.19
N PRO A 58 -19.69 2.25 -2.46
CA PRO A 58 -19.32 2.24 -1.04
C PRO A 58 -20.24 1.38 -0.17
N GLN A 59 -21.53 1.31 -0.50
CA GLN A 59 -22.50 0.49 0.22
C GLN A 59 -22.26 -1.01 0.00
N VAL A 60 -21.91 -1.40 -1.23
CA VAL A 60 -21.52 -2.77 -1.56
C VAL A 60 -20.24 -3.16 -0.84
N TYR A 61 -19.22 -2.29 -0.87
CA TYR A 61 -17.99 -2.50 -0.13
C TYR A 61 -18.21 -2.59 1.38
N GLY A 62 -19.04 -1.70 1.95
CA GLY A 62 -19.39 -1.73 3.36
C GLY A 62 -20.05 -3.06 3.78
N ARG A 63 -20.95 -3.62 2.96
CA ARG A 63 -21.53 -4.96 3.20
C ARG A 63 -20.48 -6.06 3.12
N TYR A 64 -19.66 -6.05 2.08
CA TYR A 64 -18.54 -6.99 1.96
C TYR A 64 -17.63 -6.97 3.21
N MET A 65 -17.32 -5.80 3.75
CA MET A 65 -16.52 -5.69 4.97
C MET A 65 -17.18 -6.35 6.19
N LEU A 66 -18.51 -6.44 6.24
CA LEU A 66 -19.28 -7.05 7.33
C LEU A 66 -19.44 -8.58 7.16
N ASP A 67 -19.88 -9.02 5.99
CA ASP A 67 -20.32 -10.41 5.75
C ASP A 67 -19.44 -11.20 4.77
N GLY A 68 -18.57 -10.51 4.01
CA GLY A 68 -17.67 -11.13 3.03
C GLY A 68 -18.34 -11.52 1.73
N ASP A 69 -19.54 -11.02 1.44
CA ASP A 69 -20.23 -11.34 0.19
C ASP A 69 -19.57 -10.65 -1.00
N THR A 70 -18.96 -11.45 -1.87
CA THR A 70 -18.30 -11.00 -3.11
C THR A 70 -19.15 -11.19 -4.35
N ARG A 71 -20.32 -11.85 -4.24
CA ARG A 71 -21.12 -12.30 -5.37
C ARG A 71 -21.50 -11.16 -6.32
N GLY A 72 -21.14 -11.36 -7.60
CA GLY A 72 -21.41 -10.41 -8.68
C GLY A 72 -20.38 -9.29 -8.84
N PHE A 73 -19.36 -9.21 -7.96
CA PHE A 73 -18.35 -8.18 -8.02
C PHE A 73 -16.93 -8.77 -8.10
N TRP A 74 -16.37 -8.75 -9.30
CA TRP A 74 -15.03 -9.25 -9.54
C TRP A 74 -13.97 -8.60 -8.64
N ALA A 75 -14.09 -7.28 -8.40
CA ALA A 75 -13.13 -6.55 -7.57
C ALA A 75 -13.09 -7.04 -6.11
N LEU A 76 -14.24 -7.43 -5.54
CA LEU A 76 -14.29 -8.00 -4.19
C LEU A 76 -13.68 -9.40 -4.14
N ASP A 77 -13.96 -10.24 -5.14
CA ASP A 77 -13.28 -11.53 -5.30
C ASP A 77 -11.76 -11.36 -5.45
N ALA A 78 -11.32 -10.35 -6.22
CA ALA A 78 -9.91 -10.05 -6.41
C ALA A 78 -9.25 -9.64 -5.09
N LEU A 79 -9.94 -8.84 -4.27
CA LEU A 79 -9.46 -8.40 -2.96
C LEU A 79 -9.28 -9.59 -2.00
N GLU A 80 -10.24 -10.52 -1.93
CA GLU A 80 -10.11 -11.74 -1.11
C GLU A 80 -8.94 -12.60 -1.58
N ARG A 81 -8.84 -12.88 -2.87
CA ARG A 81 -7.73 -13.68 -3.42
C ARG A 81 -6.37 -13.02 -3.20
N ALA A 82 -6.29 -11.69 -3.32
CA ALA A 82 -5.08 -10.93 -3.04
C ALA A 82 -4.64 -11.10 -1.59
N PHE A 83 -5.59 -10.96 -0.66
CA PHE A 83 -5.31 -11.13 0.77
C PHE A 83 -4.84 -12.55 1.09
N GLU A 84 -5.52 -13.59 0.56
CA GLU A 84 -5.12 -14.98 0.76
C GLU A 84 -3.74 -15.29 0.18
N LYS A 85 -3.43 -14.77 -1.00
CA LYS A 85 -2.11 -14.87 -1.62
C LYS A 85 -1.05 -14.25 -0.73
N VAL A 86 -1.25 -13.01 -0.27
CA VAL A 86 -0.30 -12.30 0.59
C VAL A 86 -0.09 -13.04 1.91
N MET A 87 -1.16 -13.52 2.55
CA MET A 87 -1.06 -14.32 3.78
C MET A 87 -0.20 -15.58 3.59
N ARG A 88 -0.40 -16.29 2.49
CA ARG A 88 0.38 -17.50 2.17
C ARG A 88 1.85 -17.14 1.90
N GLU A 89 2.09 -16.20 0.99
CA GLU A 89 3.44 -15.80 0.60
C GLU A 89 4.24 -15.20 1.75
N ALA A 90 3.60 -14.40 2.62
CA ALA A 90 4.24 -13.84 3.81
C ALA A 90 4.71 -14.93 4.79
N LYS A 91 3.99 -16.06 4.89
CA LYS A 91 4.43 -17.21 5.69
C LYS A 91 5.59 -17.96 5.05
N GLU A 92 5.51 -18.22 3.76
CA GLU A 92 6.43 -19.08 3.02
C GLU A 92 7.73 -18.39 2.62
N THR A 93 7.70 -17.06 2.41
CA THR A 93 8.88 -16.30 1.97
C THR A 93 9.92 -16.21 3.06
N THR A 94 11.17 -16.53 2.73
CA THR A 94 12.34 -16.26 3.56
C THR A 94 13.13 -15.09 2.98
N VAL A 95 13.49 -14.14 3.82
CA VAL A 95 14.34 -13.00 3.46
C VAL A 95 15.73 -13.22 4.04
N ALA A 96 16.74 -13.34 3.18
CA ALA A 96 18.11 -13.62 3.61
C ALA A 96 18.98 -12.36 3.77
N GLY A 97 18.67 -11.28 3.05
CA GLY A 97 19.45 -10.04 3.01
C GLY A 97 18.69 -8.83 3.60
N ASP A 98 19.17 -7.65 3.23
CA ASP A 98 18.59 -6.39 3.68
C ASP A 98 17.35 -5.97 2.88
N VAL A 99 17.16 -6.51 1.68
CA VAL A 99 16.00 -6.19 0.82
C VAL A 99 14.77 -6.92 1.34
N PRO A 100 13.76 -6.20 1.85
CA PRO A 100 12.54 -6.83 2.35
C PRO A 100 11.67 -7.36 1.22
N ALA A 101 10.80 -8.30 1.53
CA ALA A 101 9.66 -8.62 0.68
C ALA A 101 8.50 -7.68 1.05
N VAL A 102 7.92 -7.01 0.07
CA VAL A 102 6.84 -6.03 0.24
C VAL A 102 5.68 -6.41 -0.66
N TRP A 103 4.50 -6.61 -0.08
CA TRP A 103 3.26 -6.91 -0.82
C TRP A 103 2.25 -5.79 -0.66
N SER A 104 1.60 -5.41 -1.76
CA SER A 104 0.40 -4.59 -1.75
C SER A 104 -0.79 -5.44 -1.34
N VAL A 105 -1.61 -4.96 -0.42
CA VAL A 105 -2.86 -5.64 -0.02
C VAL A 105 -4.05 -4.92 -0.60
N TYR A 106 -4.29 -3.70 -0.15
CA TYR A 106 -5.42 -2.86 -0.56
C TYR A 106 -5.12 -1.40 -0.25
N ASN A 107 -5.49 -0.49 -1.12
CA ASN A 107 -5.31 0.94 -0.95
C ASN A 107 -3.83 1.32 -0.69
N MET A 108 -3.51 1.87 0.47
CA MET A 108 -2.13 2.10 0.96
C MET A 108 -1.66 1.01 1.93
N GLY A 109 -2.37 -0.10 2.00
CA GLY A 109 -2.06 -1.21 2.88
C GLY A 109 -0.98 -2.14 2.33
N TYR A 110 0.06 -2.37 3.13
CA TYR A 110 1.18 -3.25 2.76
C TYR A 110 1.51 -4.23 3.88
N ILE A 111 2.02 -5.39 3.47
CA ILE A 111 2.73 -6.33 4.34
C ILE A 111 4.20 -6.29 3.97
N VAL A 112 5.06 -6.20 4.96
CA VAL A 112 6.51 -6.13 4.79
C VAL A 112 7.16 -7.24 5.61
N LYS A 113 7.99 -8.06 4.97
CA LYS A 113 8.79 -9.09 5.63
C LYS A 113 10.26 -8.79 5.47
N THR A 114 10.95 -8.74 6.60
CA THR A 114 12.39 -8.63 6.70
C THR A 114 12.99 -9.99 7.09
N ARG A 115 14.26 -10.02 7.41
CA ARG A 115 14.90 -11.22 7.94
C ARG A 115 14.36 -11.63 9.33
N GLU A 116 13.99 -10.65 10.16
CA GLU A 116 13.62 -10.87 11.55
C GLU A 116 12.21 -10.39 11.91
N SER A 117 11.53 -9.67 10.98
CA SER A 117 10.23 -9.06 11.24
C SER A 117 9.23 -9.35 10.14
N LEU A 118 7.96 -9.45 10.53
CA LEU A 118 6.80 -9.34 9.65
C LEU A 118 5.90 -8.23 10.20
N PHE A 119 5.62 -7.20 9.43
CA PHE A 119 4.80 -6.09 9.88
C PHE A 119 3.86 -5.56 8.79
N SER A 120 2.87 -4.79 9.20
CA SER A 120 1.93 -4.15 8.29
C SER A 120 2.03 -2.63 8.33
N ILE A 121 1.64 -1.99 7.22
CA ILE A 121 1.42 -0.56 7.11
C ILE A 121 0.01 -0.36 6.56
N ASP A 122 -0.81 0.48 7.20
CA ASP A 122 -2.18 0.85 6.78
C ASP A 122 -3.06 -0.35 6.36
N LEU A 123 -2.94 -1.47 7.09
CA LEU A 123 -3.62 -2.71 6.73
C LEU A 123 -5.14 -2.58 6.91
N LYS A 124 -5.85 -2.58 5.80
CA LYS A 124 -7.31 -2.56 5.72
C LYS A 124 -7.82 -3.77 4.97
N HIS A 125 -8.48 -4.66 5.67
CA HIS A 125 -9.19 -5.82 5.10
C HIS A 125 -10.13 -6.42 6.16
N ARG A 126 -11.30 -6.93 5.78
CA ARG A 126 -12.24 -7.53 6.73
C ARG A 126 -11.64 -8.65 7.60
N ARG A 127 -10.62 -9.35 7.08
CA ARG A 127 -9.87 -10.42 7.76
C ARG A 127 -8.51 -9.98 8.29
N ALA A 128 -8.22 -8.68 8.37
CA ALA A 128 -6.91 -8.17 8.80
C ALA A 128 -6.49 -8.73 10.16
N HIS A 129 -7.44 -8.90 11.11
CA HIS A 129 -7.20 -9.48 12.42
C HIS A 129 -6.59 -10.89 12.36
N SER A 130 -6.82 -11.66 11.30
CA SER A 130 -6.23 -13.01 11.15
C SER A 130 -4.72 -13.00 10.92
N LEU A 131 -4.15 -11.85 10.55
CA LEU A 131 -2.69 -11.68 10.44
C LEU A 131 -2.01 -11.35 11.77
N VAL A 132 -2.74 -10.89 12.78
CA VAL A 132 -2.18 -10.47 14.08
C VAL A 132 -1.24 -11.51 14.70
N PRO A 133 -1.54 -12.82 14.71
CA PRO A 133 -0.61 -13.80 15.27
C PRO A 133 0.76 -13.84 14.57
N LEU A 134 0.82 -13.47 13.30
CA LEU A 134 2.03 -13.50 12.48
C LEU A 134 2.83 -12.20 12.54
N LEU A 135 2.15 -11.07 12.76
CA LEU A 135 2.78 -9.75 12.75
C LEU A 135 3.59 -9.53 14.03
N ASP A 136 4.73 -8.85 13.90
CA ASP A 136 5.52 -8.38 15.03
C ASP A 136 5.09 -6.98 15.47
N PHE A 137 4.64 -6.13 14.55
CA PHE A 137 4.11 -4.79 14.82
C PHE A 137 3.27 -4.29 13.63
N ALA A 138 2.61 -3.16 13.81
CA ALA A 138 1.87 -2.48 12.75
C ALA A 138 2.11 -0.96 12.78
N LEU A 139 2.06 -0.34 11.60
CA LEU A 139 2.16 1.11 11.39
C LEU A 139 0.86 1.61 10.78
N VAL A 140 0.33 2.74 11.27
CA VAL A 140 -0.86 3.38 10.71
C VAL A 140 -0.59 4.87 10.53
N THR A 141 -0.74 5.36 9.30
CA THR A 141 -0.37 6.72 8.93
C THR A 141 -1.35 7.77 9.46
N HIS A 142 -2.65 7.50 9.38
CA HIS A 142 -3.69 8.40 9.85
C HIS A 142 -5.05 7.69 10.03
N LYS A 143 -6.05 8.40 10.54
CA LYS A 143 -7.32 7.84 11.02
C LYS A 143 -8.42 7.68 9.96
N HIS A 144 -8.18 7.94 8.69
CA HIS A 144 -9.18 7.70 7.66
C HIS A 144 -9.55 6.22 7.56
N GLY A 145 -10.83 5.94 7.30
CA GLY A 145 -11.37 4.59 7.34
C GLY A 145 -10.84 3.62 6.29
N ASP A 146 -10.14 4.12 5.29
CA ASP A 146 -9.47 3.35 4.25
C ASP A 146 -8.00 3.01 4.57
N HIS A 147 -7.42 3.62 5.64
CA HIS A 147 -6.09 3.31 6.20
C HIS A 147 -6.16 2.64 7.56
N TYR A 148 -7.22 2.92 8.30
CA TYR A 148 -7.40 2.50 9.68
C TYR A 148 -8.51 1.47 9.79
N ASP A 149 -8.19 0.30 10.38
CA ASP A 149 -9.17 -0.71 10.76
C ASP A 149 -9.19 -0.86 12.28
N VAL A 150 -10.29 -0.41 12.91
CA VAL A 150 -10.42 -0.41 14.36
C VAL A 150 -10.35 -1.83 14.95
N ASN A 151 -10.93 -2.82 14.28
CA ASN A 151 -10.93 -4.20 14.79
C ASN A 151 -9.54 -4.82 14.69
N PHE A 152 -8.80 -4.55 13.62
CA PHE A 152 -7.40 -4.96 13.51
C PHE A 152 -6.53 -4.32 14.59
N CYS A 153 -6.67 -3.01 14.79
CA CYS A 153 -5.89 -2.29 15.81
C CYS A 153 -6.20 -2.77 17.23
N LYS A 154 -7.47 -3.04 17.55
CA LYS A 154 -7.87 -3.68 18.83
C LYS A 154 -7.24 -5.06 18.99
N ALA A 155 -7.25 -5.88 17.95
CA ALA A 155 -6.62 -7.19 18.00
C ALA A 155 -5.10 -7.13 18.17
N MET A 156 -4.41 -6.12 17.62
CA MET A 156 -2.99 -5.86 17.89
C MET A 156 -2.75 -5.50 19.35
N ASP A 157 -3.60 -4.63 19.94
CA ASP A 157 -3.52 -4.23 21.35
C ASP A 157 -3.79 -5.41 22.29
N GLU A 158 -4.83 -6.19 22.03
CA GLU A 158 -5.17 -7.40 22.80
C GLU A 158 -4.05 -8.45 22.76
N ALA A 159 -3.28 -8.50 21.67
CA ALA A 159 -2.14 -9.38 21.52
C ALA A 159 -0.82 -8.79 22.09
N ASP A 160 -0.87 -7.61 22.75
CA ASP A 160 0.28 -6.85 23.25
C ASP A 160 1.36 -6.61 22.19
N LYS A 161 0.94 -6.38 20.94
CA LYS A 161 1.85 -6.11 19.82
C LYS A 161 1.96 -4.62 19.54
N PRO A 162 3.18 -4.10 19.27
CA PRO A 162 3.37 -2.68 19.01
C PRO A 162 2.51 -2.19 17.85
N LEU A 163 1.73 -1.14 18.09
CA LEU A 163 1.01 -0.37 17.09
C LEU A 163 1.53 1.07 17.13
N VAL A 164 2.05 1.55 16.01
CA VAL A 164 2.60 2.90 15.88
C VAL A 164 1.64 3.76 15.07
N SER A 165 1.11 4.81 15.69
CA SER A 165 0.17 5.73 15.06
C SER A 165 0.23 7.10 15.73
N SER A 166 -0.07 8.17 14.97
CA SER A 166 -0.10 9.55 15.46
C SER A 166 -1.41 9.97 16.12
N PHE A 167 -2.44 9.14 16.08
CA PHE A 167 -3.78 9.53 16.55
C PHE A 167 -4.19 8.91 17.89
N ALA A 168 -3.29 8.20 18.56
CA ALA A 168 -3.53 7.75 19.93
C ALA A 168 -3.70 8.90 20.95
N GLU A 169 -3.31 10.11 20.58
CA GLU A 169 -3.58 11.32 21.38
C GLU A 169 -5.02 11.87 21.21
N ASN A 170 -5.82 11.27 20.33
CA ASN A 170 -7.17 11.73 20.09
C ASN A 170 -8.15 10.92 20.95
N ALA A 171 -8.88 11.58 21.84
CA ALA A 171 -9.85 10.99 22.76
C ALA A 171 -10.89 10.04 22.11
N ALA A 172 -11.14 10.18 20.81
CA ALA A 172 -11.99 9.25 20.07
C ALA A 172 -11.42 7.83 19.93
N PHE A 173 -10.13 7.63 20.28
CA PHE A 173 -9.41 6.37 20.15
C PHE A 173 -8.77 5.88 21.46
N ASP A 174 -9.25 6.38 22.61
CA ASP A 174 -8.74 6.01 23.95
C ASP A 174 -8.85 4.51 24.28
N GLU A 175 -9.66 3.77 23.52
CA GLU A 175 -9.80 2.32 23.67
C GLU A 175 -8.59 1.55 23.12
N ILE A 176 -7.73 2.18 22.33
CA ILE A 176 -6.59 1.55 21.67
C ILE A 176 -5.30 2.10 22.24
N LYS A 177 -4.55 1.24 22.95
CA LYS A 177 -3.24 1.57 23.51
C LYS A 177 -2.16 1.61 22.43
N ALA A 178 -2.32 2.50 21.45
CA ALA A 178 -1.33 2.69 20.42
C ALA A 178 -0.07 3.35 21.01
N LYS A 179 1.10 2.92 20.57
CA LYS A 179 2.33 3.68 20.82
C LYS A 179 2.31 4.91 19.91
N ALA A 180 1.74 5.99 20.42
CA ALA A 180 1.56 7.24 19.69
C ALA A 180 2.90 7.86 19.35
N VAL A 181 2.95 8.43 18.17
CA VAL A 181 4.02 9.33 17.77
C VAL A 181 3.64 10.73 18.23
N ALA A 182 4.33 11.24 19.23
CA ALA A 182 4.08 12.56 19.79
C ALA A 182 4.18 13.69 18.76
N GLY A 183 3.24 14.63 18.88
CA GLY A 183 2.98 15.66 17.89
C GLY A 183 4.17 16.48 17.42
N GLY A 184 4.47 16.41 16.14
CA GLY A 184 5.25 17.41 15.39
C GLY A 184 6.76 17.24 15.33
N LYS A 185 7.39 16.45 16.20
CA LYS A 185 8.81 16.13 16.11
C LYS A 185 9.01 14.74 15.49
N PRO A 186 10.04 14.56 14.65
CA PRO A 186 10.44 13.23 14.21
C PRO A 186 10.85 12.37 15.40
N ASP A 187 10.21 11.22 15.58
CA ASP A 187 10.66 10.22 16.53
C ASP A 187 11.44 9.13 15.80
N VAL A 188 12.50 8.67 16.41
CA VAL A 188 13.31 7.56 15.92
C VAL A 188 13.28 6.45 16.95
N PHE A 189 12.88 5.28 16.53
CA PHE A 189 12.85 4.09 17.37
C PHE A 189 13.15 2.85 16.55
N LYS A 190 13.43 1.75 17.23
CA LYS A 190 13.74 0.48 16.59
C LYS A 190 12.81 -0.60 17.11
N ILE A 191 12.22 -1.37 16.17
CA ILE A 191 11.48 -2.59 16.48
C ILE A 191 12.17 -3.72 15.73
N ARG A 192 12.75 -4.65 16.47
CA ARG A 192 13.57 -5.77 15.94
C ARG A 192 14.68 -5.24 15.01
N ASP A 193 14.68 -5.65 13.75
CA ASP A 193 15.67 -5.26 12.73
C ASP A 193 15.28 -4.02 11.91
N VAL A 194 14.13 -3.37 12.25
CA VAL A 194 13.64 -2.18 11.55
C VAL A 194 13.85 -0.93 12.39
N GLU A 195 14.66 0.01 11.92
CA GLU A 195 14.77 1.37 12.48
C GLU A 195 13.75 2.26 11.77
N ILE A 196 12.91 2.97 12.52
CA ILE A 196 11.77 3.73 12.01
C ILE A 196 11.91 5.17 12.48
N ARG A 197 11.84 6.10 11.53
CA ARG A 197 11.70 7.53 11.77
C ARG A 197 10.32 7.96 11.31
N THR A 198 9.59 8.65 12.19
CA THR A 198 8.28 9.20 11.89
C THR A 198 8.35 10.69 11.70
N PHE A 199 7.59 11.22 10.74
CA PHE A 199 7.48 12.66 10.55
C PHE A 199 6.12 13.02 9.92
N ARG A 200 5.69 14.27 10.12
CA ARG A 200 4.43 14.76 9.56
C ARG A 200 4.63 15.27 8.14
N VAL A 201 3.70 14.91 7.26
CA VAL A 201 3.52 15.49 5.92
C VAL A 201 2.09 15.98 5.78
N ASP A 202 1.86 16.96 4.91
CA ASP A 202 0.51 17.50 4.74
C ASP A 202 -0.38 16.53 3.96
N HIS A 203 -1.58 16.30 4.47
CA HIS A 203 -2.59 15.50 3.79
C HIS A 203 -3.09 16.20 2.52
N ALA A 204 -3.68 15.44 1.61
CA ALA A 204 -4.09 15.93 0.30
C ALA A 204 -5.08 17.10 0.30
N LYS A 205 -5.91 17.24 1.34
CA LYS A 205 -6.81 18.40 1.54
C LYS A 205 -7.30 18.48 2.99
N GLU A 206 -7.39 19.68 3.53
CA GLU A 206 -8.01 19.99 4.82
C GLU A 206 -9.50 19.61 4.89
N ALA A 207 -10.19 19.49 3.74
CA ALA A 207 -11.63 19.24 3.65
C ALA A 207 -12.10 17.92 4.28
N TRP A 208 -11.19 17.00 4.59
CA TRP A 208 -11.50 15.70 5.19
C TRP A 208 -11.27 15.65 6.71
N GLY A 209 -11.05 16.80 7.34
CA GLY A 209 -10.87 16.90 8.79
C GLY A 209 -9.54 16.35 9.30
N ILE A 210 -8.58 16.12 8.41
CA ILE A 210 -7.21 15.72 8.71
C ILE A 210 -6.26 16.58 7.91
N ASP A 211 -5.40 17.30 8.61
CA ASP A 211 -4.43 18.25 8.04
C ASP A 211 -3.06 17.63 7.79
N PHE A 212 -2.77 16.48 8.38
CA PHE A 212 -1.50 15.79 8.20
C PHE A 212 -1.65 14.26 8.18
N THR A 213 -0.66 13.60 7.64
CA THR A 213 -0.44 12.16 7.76
C THR A 213 0.96 11.88 8.31
N THR A 214 1.12 10.79 9.03
CA THR A 214 2.42 10.34 9.52
C THR A 214 3.13 9.59 8.41
N ALA A 215 4.29 10.09 8.00
CA ALA A 215 5.19 9.38 7.12
C ALA A 215 6.14 8.51 7.93
N PHE A 216 6.49 7.35 7.38
CA PHE A 216 7.44 6.40 7.95
C PHE A 216 8.64 6.26 7.02
N GLU A 217 9.81 6.72 7.47
CA GLU A 217 11.10 6.43 6.86
C GLU A 217 11.72 5.27 7.62
N MET A 218 12.01 4.16 6.95
CA MET A 218 12.44 2.91 7.56
C MET A 218 13.80 2.47 7.01
N LYS A 219 14.68 2.01 7.92
CA LYS A 219 15.90 1.31 7.55
C LYS A 219 15.81 -0.17 7.94
N ILE A 220 16.12 -1.02 6.98
CA ILE A 220 16.21 -2.48 7.12
C ILE A 220 17.62 -2.85 6.63
N GLY A 221 18.57 -2.91 7.55
CA GLY A 221 19.98 -2.97 7.19
C GLY A 221 20.39 -1.78 6.31
N LYS A 222 20.80 -2.05 5.06
CA LYS A 222 21.15 -1.02 4.07
C LYS A 222 19.97 -0.53 3.24
N PHE A 223 18.84 -1.24 3.25
CA PHE A 223 17.65 -0.89 2.49
C PHE A 223 16.86 0.24 3.17
N ARG A 224 16.37 1.18 2.38
CA ARG A 224 15.54 2.31 2.83
C ARG A 224 14.18 2.24 2.20
N LEU A 225 13.16 2.10 3.03
CA LEU A 225 11.74 2.12 2.63
C LEU A 225 11.11 3.41 3.13
N LEU A 226 10.37 4.10 2.26
CA LEU A 226 9.59 5.28 2.62
C LEU A 226 8.11 5.01 2.33
N HIS A 227 7.26 5.32 3.31
CA HIS A 227 5.82 5.34 3.15
C HIS A 227 5.29 6.69 3.65
N THR A 228 4.57 7.41 2.82
CA THR A 228 4.14 8.80 3.13
C THR A 228 2.63 8.93 3.35
N GLY A 229 1.91 7.80 3.43
CA GLY A 229 0.46 7.84 3.51
C GLY A 229 -0.12 8.74 2.41
N ASP A 230 -1.17 9.46 2.73
CA ASP A 230 -1.89 10.37 1.82
C ASP A 230 -1.22 11.75 1.73
N CYS A 231 0.11 11.78 1.63
CA CYS A 231 0.83 13.02 1.41
C CYS A 231 0.35 13.67 0.11
N GLY A 232 -0.34 14.79 0.23
CA GLY A 232 -0.91 15.52 -0.90
C GLY A 232 -0.14 16.76 -1.32
N VAL A 233 0.94 17.13 -0.61
CA VAL A 233 1.68 18.36 -0.85
C VAL A 233 3.18 18.11 -0.85
N ALA A 234 3.85 18.48 -1.94
CA ALA A 234 5.31 18.44 -2.05
C ALA A 234 5.93 19.75 -1.51
N ASN A 235 6.04 19.87 -0.20
CA ASN A 235 6.63 21.01 0.49
C ASN A 235 7.82 20.59 1.39
N ASP A 236 8.31 21.50 2.23
CA ASP A 236 9.49 21.27 3.06
C ASP A 236 9.29 20.21 4.16
N LYS A 237 8.03 19.84 4.46
CA LYS A 237 7.72 18.75 5.37
C LYS A 237 8.00 17.38 4.73
N LEU A 238 7.85 17.27 3.40
CA LEU A 238 8.17 16.06 2.64
C LEU A 238 9.68 15.97 2.40
N ARG A 239 10.40 15.39 3.36
CA ARG A 239 11.86 15.23 3.31
C ARG A 239 12.33 13.95 3.98
N VAL A 240 13.33 13.31 3.40
CA VAL A 240 14.05 12.18 4.00
C VAL A 240 15.34 12.67 4.69
N GLU A 241 15.72 12.02 5.77
CA GLU A 241 16.96 12.34 6.51
C GLU A 241 18.00 11.23 6.39
N TRP A 242 17.56 10.01 6.11
CA TRP A 242 18.46 8.87 6.02
C TRP A 242 19.00 8.61 4.60
N GLY A 243 18.74 9.56 3.70
CA GLY A 243 19.15 9.50 2.30
C GLY A 243 18.05 8.95 1.39
N HIS A 244 18.35 8.81 0.12
CA HIS A 244 17.36 8.44 -0.90
C HIS A 244 16.79 7.05 -0.65
N PRO A 245 15.45 6.89 -0.65
CA PRO A 245 14.85 5.59 -0.43
C PRO A 245 15.10 4.63 -1.61
N ASP A 246 15.32 3.37 -1.29
CA ASP A 246 15.39 2.30 -2.28
C ASP A 246 14.00 2.00 -2.85
N LEU A 247 12.97 2.15 -2.03
CA LEU A 247 11.56 2.04 -2.42
C LEU A 247 10.73 3.12 -1.72
N TRP A 248 9.93 3.86 -2.49
CA TRP A 248 8.92 4.78 -1.98
C TRP A 248 7.52 4.29 -2.31
N LEU A 249 6.69 4.06 -1.31
CA LEU A 249 5.27 3.76 -1.43
C LEU A 249 4.51 5.10 -1.45
N LEU A 250 4.05 5.49 -2.62
CA LEU A 250 3.59 6.85 -2.93
C LEU A 250 2.10 6.90 -3.21
N PHE A 251 1.47 7.96 -2.70
CA PHE A 251 0.11 8.39 -3.02
C PHE A 251 0.10 9.32 -4.24
N PRO A 252 -0.38 8.90 -5.42
CA PRO A 252 -0.26 9.68 -6.66
C PRO A 252 -1.42 10.65 -6.92
N MET A 253 -2.17 11.06 -5.88
CA MET A 253 -3.38 11.84 -6.06
C MET A 253 -3.15 13.32 -6.41
N THR A 254 -4.20 13.98 -6.82
CA THR A 254 -4.26 15.21 -7.60
C THR A 254 -3.61 16.45 -7.03
N SER A 255 -3.47 16.58 -5.74
CA SER A 255 -2.86 17.76 -5.14
C SER A 255 -1.34 17.65 -5.02
N LEU A 256 -0.80 16.45 -5.14
CA LEU A 256 0.64 16.23 -5.13
C LEU A 256 1.25 16.56 -6.49
N ASP A 257 2.20 17.48 -6.53
CA ASP A 257 3.12 17.59 -7.66
C ASP A 257 4.14 16.45 -7.57
N VAL A 258 3.85 15.35 -8.30
CA VAL A 258 4.71 14.17 -8.32
C VAL A 258 6.11 14.52 -8.84
N THR A 259 6.21 15.46 -9.77
CA THR A 259 7.51 15.89 -10.31
C THR A 259 8.37 16.56 -9.23
N ASP A 260 7.78 17.49 -8.45
CA ASP A 260 8.51 18.15 -7.37
C ASP A 260 8.82 17.18 -6.22
N ALA A 261 7.87 16.31 -5.88
CA ALA A 261 8.07 15.25 -4.88
C ALA A 261 9.25 14.33 -5.26
N PHE A 262 9.33 13.90 -6.51
CA PHE A 262 10.46 13.09 -7.00
C PHE A 262 11.80 13.83 -6.94
N LYS A 263 11.83 15.13 -7.27
CA LYS A 263 13.05 15.96 -7.13
C LYS A 263 13.53 16.07 -5.68
N ARG A 264 12.60 16.12 -4.73
CA ARG A 264 12.90 16.21 -3.30
C ARG A 264 13.39 14.87 -2.71
N ILE A 265 12.68 13.79 -3.01
CA ILE A 265 12.91 12.46 -2.42
C ILE A 265 13.96 11.67 -3.20
N ARG A 266 13.95 11.73 -4.52
CA ARG A 266 14.85 10.98 -5.43
C ARG A 266 14.88 9.48 -5.12
N PRO A 267 13.74 8.79 -5.12
CA PRO A 267 13.72 7.36 -4.82
C PRO A 267 14.39 6.56 -5.95
N LYS A 268 15.01 5.44 -5.63
CA LYS A 268 15.50 4.51 -6.66
C LYS A 268 14.36 3.79 -7.36
N ARG A 269 13.31 3.42 -6.60
CA ARG A 269 12.06 2.83 -7.09
C ARG A 269 10.89 3.48 -6.37
N CYS A 270 9.74 3.46 -7.03
CA CYS A 270 8.49 3.95 -6.46
C CYS A 270 7.35 3.01 -6.84
N ALA A 271 6.45 2.75 -5.91
CA ALA A 271 5.20 2.06 -6.17
C ALA A 271 4.02 2.96 -5.80
N PHE A 272 3.05 3.06 -6.71
CA PHE A 272 1.83 3.82 -6.47
C PHE A 272 0.85 2.99 -5.65
N GLY A 273 0.45 3.51 -4.51
CA GLY A 273 -0.65 3.04 -3.68
C GLY A 273 -1.89 3.93 -3.81
N HIS A 274 -2.87 3.73 -2.96
CA HIS A 274 -4.18 4.41 -2.95
C HIS A 274 -4.93 4.28 -4.28
N LEU A 275 -4.78 3.13 -4.91
CA LEU A 275 -5.40 2.84 -6.18
C LEU A 275 -6.59 1.90 -5.96
N TRP A 276 -7.70 2.19 -6.68
CA TRP A 276 -8.91 1.36 -6.67
C TRP A 276 -9.54 1.20 -5.28
N GLU A 277 -9.44 2.23 -4.44
CA GLU A 277 -10.09 2.27 -3.14
C GLU A 277 -11.63 2.14 -3.31
N LEU A 278 -12.30 1.31 -2.49
CA LEU A 278 -13.70 0.95 -2.67
C LEU A 278 -14.66 1.64 -1.68
N GLY A 279 -14.15 2.22 -0.61
CA GLY A 279 -14.95 2.88 0.43
C GLY A 279 -15.45 4.28 0.05
N HIS A 280 -14.82 4.91 -0.95
CA HIS A 280 -15.24 6.21 -1.47
C HIS A 280 -16.01 6.07 -2.80
N ALA A 281 -16.89 7.02 -3.07
CA ALA A 281 -17.54 7.08 -4.37
C ALA A 281 -16.56 7.51 -5.46
N VAL A 282 -16.78 7.04 -6.69
CA VAL A 282 -16.02 7.46 -7.86
C VAL A 282 -16.04 8.98 -8.00
N GLY A 283 -14.88 9.59 -8.17
CA GLY A 283 -14.73 11.04 -8.25
C GLY A 283 -14.83 11.81 -6.92
N LYS A 284 -14.97 11.09 -5.77
CA LYS A 284 -15.03 11.69 -4.42
C LYS A 284 -14.04 10.99 -3.47
N GLY A 285 -12.75 11.07 -3.76
CA GLY A 285 -11.69 10.45 -2.96
C GLY A 285 -11.12 9.17 -3.59
N ARG A 286 -11.87 8.48 -4.47
CA ARG A 286 -11.36 7.34 -5.21
C ARG A 286 -10.50 7.81 -6.39
N ALA A 287 -9.27 7.31 -6.48
CA ALA A 287 -8.43 7.50 -7.65
C ALA A 287 -9.08 6.86 -8.89
N THR A 288 -9.04 7.56 -10.02
CA THR A 288 -9.49 7.06 -11.32
C THR A 288 -8.29 6.74 -12.21
N GLU A 289 -8.54 6.08 -13.33
CA GLU A 289 -7.51 5.82 -14.35
C GLU A 289 -6.71 7.09 -14.73
N TRP A 290 -7.41 8.22 -14.83
CA TRP A 290 -6.77 9.51 -15.14
C TRP A 290 -5.70 9.89 -14.09
N HIS A 291 -5.99 9.71 -12.80
CA HIS A 291 -5.04 10.02 -11.72
C HIS A 291 -3.80 9.13 -11.80
N ILE A 292 -4.00 7.84 -12.08
CA ILE A 292 -2.92 6.87 -12.21
C ILE A 292 -2.02 7.25 -13.39
N ARG A 293 -2.61 7.46 -14.57
CA ARG A 293 -1.86 7.80 -15.80
C ARG A 293 -1.13 9.14 -15.67
N ARG A 294 -1.79 10.14 -15.06
CA ARG A 294 -1.17 11.43 -14.77
C ARG A 294 0.03 11.26 -13.84
N GLY A 295 -0.10 10.48 -12.77
CA GLY A 295 1.00 10.21 -11.84
C GLY A 295 2.18 9.50 -12.53
N LEU A 296 1.91 8.52 -13.39
CA LEU A 296 2.94 7.82 -14.18
C LEU A 296 3.70 8.78 -15.11
N ASP A 297 2.97 9.62 -15.85
CA ASP A 297 3.57 10.62 -16.75
C ASP A 297 4.44 11.64 -15.98
N MET A 298 3.95 12.16 -14.86
CA MET A 298 4.71 13.11 -14.03
C MET A 298 5.97 12.47 -13.44
N ALA A 299 5.89 11.22 -12.97
CA ALA A 299 7.05 10.51 -12.46
C ALA A 299 8.08 10.22 -13.56
N ALA A 300 7.63 9.82 -14.75
CA ALA A 300 8.51 9.60 -15.91
C ALA A 300 9.26 10.88 -16.31
N ARG A 301 8.55 12.02 -16.36
CA ARG A 301 9.19 13.35 -16.62
C ARG A 301 10.20 13.74 -15.56
N ALA A 302 10.05 13.27 -14.32
CA ALA A 302 11.02 13.47 -13.25
C ALA A 302 12.19 12.47 -13.27
N GLY A 303 12.25 11.59 -14.28
CA GLY A 303 13.25 10.53 -14.41
C GLY A 303 13.00 9.31 -13.53
N GLY A 304 11.80 9.21 -12.93
CA GLY A 304 11.39 8.06 -12.11
C GLY A 304 10.86 6.90 -12.95
N LYS A 305 10.85 5.72 -12.34
CA LYS A 305 10.23 4.51 -12.89
C LYS A 305 9.22 3.95 -11.87
N PRO A 306 8.02 4.53 -11.80
CA PRO A 306 7.02 4.06 -10.87
C PRO A 306 6.41 2.74 -11.33
N ALA A 307 6.15 1.85 -10.38
CA ALA A 307 5.33 0.67 -10.60
C ALA A 307 3.91 0.95 -10.13
N VAL A 308 2.94 0.36 -10.81
CA VAL A 308 1.55 0.29 -10.33
C VAL A 308 1.41 -1.01 -9.55
N ALA A 309 1.14 -0.90 -8.25
CA ALA A 309 0.96 -2.06 -7.39
C ALA A 309 -0.51 -2.50 -7.41
N PHE A 310 -0.79 -3.63 -8.05
CA PHE A 310 -2.10 -4.27 -7.97
C PHE A 310 -2.22 -5.03 -6.63
N TRP A 311 -3.45 -5.23 -6.16
CA TRP A 311 -3.66 -5.97 -4.91
C TRP A 311 -3.10 -7.39 -5.02
N GLY A 312 -2.32 -7.78 -4.02
CA GLY A 312 -1.61 -9.05 -3.99
C GLY A 312 -0.27 -9.09 -4.73
N ASP A 313 0.16 -7.98 -5.35
CA ASP A 313 1.46 -7.91 -5.97
C ASP A 313 2.58 -7.88 -4.92
N ARG A 314 3.63 -8.65 -5.17
CA ARG A 314 4.92 -8.45 -4.53
C ARG A 314 5.66 -7.34 -5.29
N ILE A 315 5.99 -6.26 -4.58
CA ILE A 315 6.63 -5.06 -5.12
C ILE A 315 8.16 -5.14 -4.97
N CYS A 316 8.60 -5.87 -3.96
CA CYS A 316 10.00 -6.01 -3.63
C CYS A 316 10.30 -7.41 -3.08
#